data_b3ac9c7e1796a56840a6fdd256350553
#
_entry.id   b3ac9c7e1796a56840a6fdd256350553
#
_cell.length_a   1.000
_cell.length_b   1.000
_cell.length_c   1.000
_cell.angle_alpha   90.00
_cell.angle_beta   90.00
_cell.angle_gamma   90.00
#
_symmetry.space_group_name_H-M   'P 1'
#
loop_
_entity.id
_entity.type
_entity.pdbx_description
1 polymer ?
#
loop_
_entity_poly.entity_id
_entity_poly.type
_entity_poly.pdbx_seq_one_letter_code
_entity_poly.pdbx_strand_id
1 'polypeptide(L)'
;MTQYCYDTETLFRFADRVRGLAIDVPMVVGVMPIHDIAAIQRFSARCGASVPKTIVTQFDRFSDSNDQFQLAIEIALKQIEQLAEQGLNQVHLYTLNRPQWVQAILQALVQVKLAKSA
;
A
#
# COMPACT_ATOMS: atom_id res chain seq x y z
N MET A 1 0.02 -9.05 -11.87
CA MET A 1 -0.35 -8.34 -10.63
C MET A 1 0.32 -8.99 -9.43
N THR A 2 0.92 -8.21 -8.55
CA THR A 2 1.54 -8.74 -7.35
C THR A 2 0.52 -8.82 -6.20
N GLN A 3 0.81 -9.68 -5.21
CA GLN A 3 0.11 -9.63 -3.95
C GLN A 3 0.53 -8.36 -3.20
N TYR A 4 -0.32 -7.88 -2.27
CA TYR A 4 0.04 -6.71 -1.46
C TYR A 4 1.30 -7.01 -0.63
N CYS A 5 2.12 -5.99 -0.42
CA CYS A 5 3.35 -6.10 0.36
C CYS A 5 3.62 -4.75 1.04
N TYR A 6 3.73 -4.76 2.36
CA TYR A 6 3.98 -3.52 3.11
C TYR A 6 5.47 -3.19 3.22
N ASP A 7 6.35 -4.12 2.86
CA ASP A 7 7.79 -3.89 2.82
C ASP A 7 8.18 -3.49 1.40
N THR A 8 8.33 -2.19 1.17
CA THR A 8 8.65 -1.64 -0.15
C THR A 8 10.03 -2.09 -0.66
N GLU A 9 11.00 -2.30 0.23
CA GLU A 9 12.32 -2.81 -0.17
C GLU A 9 12.23 -4.19 -0.81
N THR A 10 11.48 -5.10 -0.19
CA THR A 10 11.26 -6.44 -0.74
C THR A 10 10.59 -6.35 -2.10
N LEU A 11 9.62 -5.47 -2.24
CA LEU A 11 8.91 -5.27 -3.50
C LEU A 11 9.84 -4.73 -4.58
N PHE A 12 10.71 -3.79 -4.24
CA PHE A 12 11.67 -3.21 -5.20
C PHE A 12 12.69 -4.25 -5.66
N ARG A 13 13.17 -5.12 -4.77
CA ARG A 13 14.06 -6.23 -5.14
C ARG A 13 13.39 -7.18 -6.11
N PHE A 14 12.12 -7.48 -5.86
CA PHE A 14 11.34 -8.33 -6.76
C PHE A 14 11.21 -7.68 -8.14
N ALA A 15 10.88 -6.39 -8.19
CA ALA A 15 10.75 -5.65 -9.44
C ALA A 15 12.07 -5.63 -10.22
N ASP A 16 13.19 -5.43 -9.54
CA ASP A 16 14.51 -5.43 -10.16
C ASP A 16 14.86 -6.80 -10.75
N ARG A 17 14.50 -7.88 -10.05
CA ARG A 17 14.73 -9.23 -10.57
C ARG A 17 13.89 -9.50 -11.83
N VAL A 18 12.65 -9.05 -11.84
CA VAL A 18 11.78 -9.20 -13.01
C VAL A 18 12.36 -8.47 -14.21
N ARG A 19 12.83 -7.23 -14.00
CA ARG A 19 13.49 -6.43 -15.06
C ARG A 19 14.78 -7.09 -15.53
N GLY A 20 15.57 -7.64 -14.60
CA GLY A 20 16.83 -8.32 -14.91
C GLY A 20 16.64 -9.57 -15.76
N LEU A 21 15.47 -10.19 -15.70
CA LEU A 21 15.12 -11.35 -16.52
C LEU A 21 14.56 -10.95 -17.90
N ALA A 22 14.63 -9.65 -18.23
CA ALA A 22 14.09 -9.09 -19.48
C ALA A 22 12.60 -9.38 -19.69
N ILE A 23 11.85 -9.49 -18.60
CA ILE A 23 10.39 -9.64 -18.65
C ILE A 23 9.79 -8.26 -18.85
N ASP A 24 9.17 -8.05 -20.02
CA ASP A 24 8.70 -6.75 -20.46
C ASP A 24 7.18 -6.59 -20.28
N VAL A 25 6.62 -7.25 -19.28
CA VAL A 25 5.19 -7.19 -18.97
C VAL A 25 4.96 -6.09 -17.94
N PRO A 26 3.94 -5.23 -18.12
CA PRO A 26 3.61 -4.23 -17.10
C PRO A 26 3.31 -4.89 -15.75
N MET A 27 3.92 -4.35 -14.68
CA MET A 27 3.71 -4.87 -13.33
C MET A 27 2.69 -4.00 -12.60
N VAL A 28 1.58 -4.64 -12.18
CA VAL A 28 0.56 -4.01 -11.35
C VAL A 28 0.80 -4.43 -9.90
N VAL A 29 1.03 -3.45 -9.03
CA VAL A 29 1.35 -3.70 -7.64
C VAL A 29 0.08 -3.67 -6.80
N GLY A 30 -0.13 -4.70 -5.97
CA GLY A 30 -1.24 -4.74 -5.03
C GLY A 30 -0.97 -3.88 -3.82
N VAL A 31 -1.92 -3.00 -3.48
CA VAL A 31 -1.88 -2.18 -2.27
C VAL A 31 -3.16 -2.40 -1.49
N MET A 32 -3.04 -2.78 -0.22
CA MET A 32 -4.19 -3.04 0.63
C MET A 32 -4.17 -2.09 1.83
N PRO A 33 -5.16 -1.18 1.93
CA PRO A 33 -5.27 -0.32 3.10
C PRO A 33 -5.50 -1.13 4.37
N ILE A 34 -4.90 -0.69 5.47
CA ILE A 34 -5.01 -1.38 6.76
C ILE A 34 -6.24 -0.85 7.48
N HIS A 35 -7.36 -1.58 7.38
CA HIS A 35 -8.60 -1.20 8.05
C HIS A 35 -8.63 -1.62 9.53
N ASP A 36 -7.92 -2.70 9.87
CA ASP A 36 -7.81 -3.24 11.23
C ASP A 36 -6.48 -3.98 11.30
N ILE A 37 -5.53 -3.44 12.07
CA ILE A 37 -4.17 -3.99 12.10
C ILE A 37 -4.14 -5.45 12.56
N ALA A 38 -4.95 -5.81 13.54
CA ALA A 38 -5.00 -7.19 14.04
C ALA A 38 -5.54 -8.15 12.98
N ALA A 39 -6.60 -7.74 12.26
CA ALA A 39 -7.18 -8.54 11.20
C ALA A 39 -6.20 -8.70 10.04
N ILE A 40 -5.47 -7.64 9.68
CA ILE A 40 -4.47 -7.69 8.61
C ILE A 40 -3.31 -8.60 9.00
N GLN A 41 -2.88 -8.57 10.25
CA GLN A 41 -1.82 -9.48 10.72
C GLN A 41 -2.23 -10.94 10.60
N ARG A 42 -3.46 -11.27 11.00
CA ARG A 42 -3.99 -12.64 10.88
C ARG A 42 -4.11 -13.07 9.41
N PHE A 43 -4.65 -12.19 8.58
CA PHE A 43 -4.82 -12.46 7.15
C PHE A 43 -3.46 -12.64 6.47
N SER A 44 -2.50 -11.77 6.78
CA SER A 44 -1.15 -11.84 6.19
C SER A 44 -0.44 -13.12 6.57
N ALA A 45 -0.59 -13.58 7.80
CA ALA A 45 0.01 -14.83 8.25
C ALA A 45 -0.51 -16.02 7.44
N ARG A 46 -1.81 -16.03 7.10
CA ARG A 46 -2.41 -17.09 6.29
C ARG A 46 -1.90 -17.07 4.85
N CYS A 47 -1.58 -15.90 4.32
CA CYS A 47 -1.14 -15.73 2.94
C CYS A 47 0.38 -15.80 2.78
N GLY A 48 1.12 -16.01 3.87
CA GLY A 48 2.58 -16.00 3.82
C GLY A 48 3.20 -14.62 3.67
N ALA A 49 2.41 -13.56 3.88
CA ALA A 49 2.90 -12.19 3.90
C ALA A 49 3.23 -11.76 5.32
N SER A 50 3.97 -10.66 5.46
CA SER A 50 4.31 -10.12 6.77
C SER A 50 3.97 -8.64 6.84
N VAL A 51 3.67 -8.18 8.06
CA VAL A 51 3.45 -6.77 8.35
C VAL A 51 4.66 -6.28 9.13
N PRO A 52 5.40 -5.25 8.64
CA PRO A 52 6.57 -4.72 9.36
C PRO A 52 6.21 -4.24 10.76
N LYS A 53 7.10 -4.49 11.71
CA LYS A 53 6.89 -4.07 13.10
C LYS A 53 6.72 -2.57 13.24
N THR A 54 7.37 -1.79 12.37
CA THR A 54 7.25 -0.33 12.37
C THR A 54 5.81 0.12 12.13
N ILE A 55 5.10 -0.57 11.23
CA ILE A 55 3.70 -0.28 10.94
C ILE A 55 2.83 -0.65 12.15
N VAL A 56 3.04 -1.84 12.73
CA VAL A 56 2.30 -2.27 13.91
C VAL A 56 2.47 -1.28 15.05
N THR A 57 3.71 -0.83 15.29
CA THR A 57 4.03 0.13 16.35
C THR A 57 3.30 1.46 16.12
N GLN A 58 3.22 1.93 14.87
CA GLN A 58 2.51 3.16 14.56
C GLN A 58 1.03 3.06 14.89
N PHE A 59 0.38 1.94 14.59
CA PHE A 59 -1.03 1.73 14.93
C PHE A 59 -1.25 1.62 16.44
N ASP A 60 -0.29 1.05 17.16
CA ASP A 60 -0.39 0.93 18.62
C ASP A 60 -0.42 2.30 19.33
N ARG A 61 0.09 3.35 18.71
CA ARG A 61 0.09 4.70 19.26
C ARG A 61 -1.29 5.36 19.24
N PHE A 62 -2.22 4.85 18.44
CA PHE A 62 -3.54 5.44 18.27
C PHE A 62 -4.60 4.46 18.75
N SER A 63 -5.43 4.92 19.71
CA SER A 63 -6.57 4.14 20.20
C SER A 63 -7.87 4.54 19.50
N ASP A 64 -7.95 5.74 18.92
CA ASP A 64 -9.12 6.24 18.24
C ASP A 64 -9.19 5.64 16.82
N SER A 65 -10.35 5.12 16.46
CA SER A 65 -10.56 4.52 15.14
C SER A 65 -10.40 5.54 14.00
N ASN A 66 -10.75 6.80 14.24
CA ASN A 66 -10.56 7.86 13.24
C ASN A 66 -9.08 8.14 12.98
N ASP A 67 -8.26 8.18 14.03
CA ASP A 67 -6.82 8.35 13.89
C ASP A 67 -6.19 7.17 13.18
N GLN A 68 -6.63 5.95 13.48
CA GLN A 68 -6.16 4.75 12.79
C GLN A 68 -6.56 4.77 11.31
N PHE A 69 -7.75 5.26 11.00
CA PHE A 69 -8.20 5.41 9.61
C PHE A 69 -7.27 6.36 8.85
N GLN A 70 -6.98 7.53 9.43
CA GLN A 70 -6.08 8.51 8.82
C GLN A 70 -4.68 7.95 8.62
N LEU A 71 -4.17 7.22 9.61
CA LEU A 71 -2.86 6.59 9.51
C LEU A 71 -2.82 5.55 8.38
N ALA A 72 -3.87 4.75 8.23
CA ALA A 72 -3.97 3.77 7.16
C ALA A 72 -3.92 4.44 5.78
N ILE A 73 -4.63 5.55 5.62
CA ILE A 73 -4.62 6.31 4.37
C ILE A 73 -3.22 6.87 4.10
N GLU A 74 -2.57 7.43 5.10
CA GLU A 74 -1.22 7.99 4.94
C GLU A 74 -0.19 6.92 4.55
N ILE A 75 -0.27 5.74 5.15
CA ILE A 75 0.64 4.63 4.82
C ILE A 75 0.44 4.20 3.37
N ALA A 76 -0.81 4.06 2.93
CA ALA A 76 -1.11 3.67 1.55
C ALA A 76 -0.63 4.72 0.56
N LEU A 77 -0.85 6.00 0.83
CA LEU A 77 -0.40 7.09 -0.04
C LEU A 77 1.11 7.12 -0.15
N LYS A 78 1.81 6.97 0.98
CA LYS A 78 3.27 6.95 0.98
C LYS A 78 3.80 5.78 0.17
N GLN A 79 3.20 4.61 0.30
CA GLN A 79 3.59 3.44 -0.47
C GLN A 79 3.40 3.68 -1.98
N ILE A 80 2.26 4.22 -2.37
CA ILE A 80 1.98 4.54 -3.78
C ILE A 80 2.99 5.54 -4.31
N GLU A 81 3.31 6.58 -3.53
CA GLU A 81 4.30 7.59 -3.92
C GLU A 81 5.69 6.96 -4.12
N GLN A 82 6.13 6.11 -3.20
CA GLN A 82 7.41 5.43 -3.31
C GLN A 82 7.48 4.51 -4.53
N LEU A 83 6.37 3.82 -4.82
CA LEU A 83 6.27 2.96 -6.00
C LEU A 83 6.38 3.79 -7.29
N ALA A 84 5.72 4.93 -7.35
CA ALA A 84 5.75 5.80 -8.51
C ALA A 84 7.15 6.35 -8.77
N GLU A 85 7.91 6.65 -7.72
CA GLU A 85 9.32 7.10 -7.83
C GLU A 85 10.19 6.04 -8.49
N GLN A 86 9.86 4.77 -8.35
CA GLN A 86 10.58 3.65 -8.95
C GLN A 86 9.98 3.22 -10.29
N GLY A 87 9.08 4.01 -10.87
CA GLY A 87 8.45 3.70 -12.14
C GLY A 87 7.32 2.69 -12.07
N LEU A 88 6.86 2.33 -10.88
CA LEU A 88 5.76 1.39 -10.68
C LEU A 88 4.46 2.17 -10.50
N ASN A 89 3.87 2.58 -11.64
CA ASN A 89 2.75 3.52 -11.66
C ASN A 89 1.38 2.84 -11.70
N GLN A 90 1.33 1.52 -11.85
CA GLN A 90 0.08 0.78 -11.91
C GLN A 90 -0.15 0.07 -10.60
N VAL A 91 -1.28 0.40 -9.95
CA VAL A 91 -1.59 -0.08 -8.60
C VAL A 91 -3.00 -0.65 -8.60
N HIS A 92 -3.16 -1.81 -7.96
CA HIS A 92 -4.47 -2.40 -7.68
C HIS A 92 -4.79 -2.21 -6.19
N LEU A 93 -5.88 -1.50 -5.89
CA LEU A 93 -6.31 -1.26 -4.51
C LEU A 93 -7.31 -2.34 -4.08
N TYR A 94 -6.96 -3.08 -3.05
CA TYR A 94 -7.84 -4.10 -2.48
C TYR A 94 -8.86 -3.43 -1.56
N THR A 95 -10.14 -3.66 -1.79
CA THR A 95 -11.21 -3.04 -1.00
C THR A 95 -11.63 -3.87 0.21
N LEU A 96 -11.59 -5.19 0.11
CA LEU A 96 -12.08 -6.13 1.13
C LEU A 96 -13.46 -5.75 1.66
N ASN A 97 -14.35 -5.30 0.77
CA ASN A 97 -15.70 -4.82 1.11
C ASN A 97 -15.70 -3.59 2.02
N ARG A 98 -14.63 -2.79 2.00
CA ARG A 98 -14.51 -1.56 2.78
C ARG A 98 -14.12 -0.40 1.86
N PRO A 99 -15.08 0.09 1.05
CA PRO A 99 -14.77 1.09 0.02
C PRO A 99 -14.34 2.45 0.57
N GLN A 100 -14.61 2.75 1.84
CA GLN A 100 -14.30 4.04 2.44
C GLN A 100 -12.79 4.35 2.38
N TRP A 101 -11.95 3.34 2.64
CA TRP A 101 -10.50 3.51 2.59
C TRP A 101 -10.01 3.80 1.18
N VAL A 102 -10.53 3.06 0.20
CA VAL A 102 -10.15 3.26 -1.21
C VAL A 102 -10.64 4.62 -1.71
N GLN A 103 -11.85 5.02 -1.36
CA GLN A 103 -12.36 6.34 -1.74
C GLN A 103 -11.49 7.46 -1.20
N ALA A 104 -11.10 7.38 0.08
CA ALA A 104 -10.24 8.39 0.69
C ALA A 104 -8.87 8.47 0.02
N ILE A 105 -8.29 7.32 -0.33
CA ILE A 105 -7.01 7.26 -1.03
C ILE A 105 -7.12 7.91 -2.41
N LEU A 106 -8.16 7.56 -3.17
CA LEU A 106 -8.35 8.10 -4.51
C LEU A 106 -8.57 9.61 -4.49
N GLN A 107 -9.35 10.12 -3.53
CA GLN A 107 -9.57 11.57 -3.39
C GLN A 107 -8.27 12.29 -3.08
N ALA A 108 -7.45 11.74 -2.19
CA ALA A 108 -6.16 12.33 -1.84
C ALA A 108 -5.20 12.33 -3.02
N LEU A 109 -5.17 11.26 -3.81
CA LEU A 109 -4.33 11.18 -5.02
C LEU A 109 -4.73 12.22 -6.07
N VAL A 110 -6.02 12.43 -6.27
CA VAL A 110 -6.53 13.45 -7.20
C VAL A 110 -6.08 14.84 -6.75
N GLN A 111 -6.18 15.16 -5.45
CA GLN A 111 -5.75 16.44 -4.91
C GLN A 111 -4.24 16.66 -5.10
N VAL A 112 -3.43 15.65 -4.83
CA VAL A 112 -1.98 15.74 -5.02
C VAL A 112 -1.64 15.98 -6.49
N LYS A 113 -2.29 15.28 -7.40
CA LYS A 113 -2.09 15.44 -8.84
C LYS A 113 -2.45 16.85 -9.29
N LEU A 114 -3.57 17.41 -8.81
CA LEU A 114 -3.99 18.76 -9.13
C LEU A 114 -2.99 19.79 -8.60
N ALA A 115 -2.49 19.60 -7.38
CA ALA A 115 -1.49 20.49 -6.79
C ALA A 115 -0.19 20.48 -7.60
N LYS A 116 0.25 19.32 -8.10
CA LYS A 116 1.45 19.21 -8.93
C LYS A 116 1.26 19.81 -10.33
N SER A 117 0.02 19.84 -10.80
CA SER A 117 -0.30 20.39 -12.13
C SER A 117 -0.44 21.91 -12.13
N ALA A 118 -0.64 22.48 -10.95
CA ALA A 118 -0.73 23.92 -10.78
C ALA A 118 0.63 24.54 -10.65
#